data_cf75002dee348bc48e2c6b1ff46bdd12
#
_entry.id   cf75002dee348bc48e2c6b1ff46bdd12
#
_cell.length_a   1.000
_cell.length_b   1.000
_cell.length_c   1.000
_cell.angle_alpha   90.00
_cell.angle_beta   90.00
_cell.angle_gamma   90.00
#
_symmetry.space_group_name_H-M   'P 1'
#
loop_
_entity.id
_entity.type
_entity.pdbx_description
1 polymer ?
#
loop_
_entity_poly.entity_id
_entity_poly.type
_entity_poly.pdbx_seq_one_letter_code
_entity_poly.pdbx_strand_id
1 'polypeptide(L)'
;MVDANNTLPMALSMGDPAGIGPEIILKAFASSPQTMRGCCVFGNAQVMSQAMAYLPKAMASLITLVPVADVPSAMALPMGHVPVCSVTPDAPMALGVSSASGGRMAADAVVASAQAALRSQVAAVITAPLHKKALAMAGVNHPGHTELLQSLAADHLGCPVAELPVRMMLSRPGLRVVLVSIHVPLRVSIDQVTHDQVLQTLVVTDRAWVQMHGHRPKVWVAGLNPHAGEDGLFGQEETQAIAPAVASACAMGMTVKGPFPPDTVFMQALQSQAPDKPDVVVAMYHDQGLIPVKLQGLADGVNQTLGLPFVRTSPDHGTAFDIAGQGLADPASLLCAVAEARRCANLIA
;
A
#
# COMPACT_ATOMS: atom_id res chain seq x y z
N MET A 1 12.98 -27.38 -1.95
CA MET A 1 11.52 -27.42 -2.14
C MET A 1 10.92 -26.86 -0.87
N VAL A 2 10.48 -25.61 -0.89
CA VAL A 2 9.77 -24.99 0.23
C VAL A 2 8.41 -25.66 0.30
N ASP A 3 8.08 -26.19 1.45
CA ASP A 3 6.82 -26.89 1.70
C ASP A 3 5.65 -25.94 1.41
N ALA A 4 4.86 -26.24 0.38
CA ALA A 4 3.72 -25.45 -0.07
C ALA A 4 2.59 -25.35 0.99
N ASN A 5 2.75 -26.00 2.14
CA ASN A 5 1.78 -26.10 3.22
C ASN A 5 2.04 -25.17 4.42
N ASN A 6 3.09 -24.35 4.41
CA ASN A 6 3.46 -23.52 5.58
C ASN A 6 3.57 -22.02 5.28
N THR A 7 2.84 -21.51 4.30
CA THR A 7 2.75 -20.06 4.09
C THR A 7 1.66 -19.49 4.96
N LEU A 8 2.02 -18.51 5.80
CA LEU A 8 1.04 -17.73 6.59
C LEU A 8 -0.01 -17.10 5.65
N PRO A 9 -1.27 -17.01 6.09
CA PRO A 9 -2.32 -16.34 5.34
C PRO A 9 -2.07 -14.84 5.23
N MET A 10 -2.90 -14.16 4.43
CA MET A 10 -2.87 -12.70 4.28
C MET A 10 -4.16 -12.09 4.82
N ALA A 11 -4.05 -11.02 5.58
CA ALA A 11 -5.20 -10.24 6.05
C ALA A 11 -5.63 -9.23 4.98
N LEU A 12 -6.92 -9.20 4.69
CA LEU A 12 -7.54 -8.27 3.75
C LEU A 12 -8.55 -7.42 4.48
N SER A 13 -8.26 -6.16 4.80
CA SER A 13 -9.26 -5.30 5.45
C SER A 13 -10.36 -4.91 4.45
N MET A 14 -11.60 -4.96 4.89
CA MET A 14 -12.79 -4.70 4.05
C MET A 14 -12.83 -3.28 3.47
N GLY A 15 -12.19 -2.31 4.14
CA GLY A 15 -12.25 -0.89 3.79
C GLY A 15 -13.56 -0.23 4.25
N ASP A 16 -13.87 0.93 3.67
CA ASP A 16 -15.13 1.62 3.95
C ASP A 16 -16.31 0.81 3.38
N PRO A 17 -17.23 0.35 4.23
CA PRO A 17 -18.34 -0.49 3.83
C PRO A 17 -19.34 0.22 2.90
N ALA A 18 -19.38 1.55 2.87
CA ALA A 18 -20.21 2.34 1.97
C ALA A 18 -19.58 2.55 0.57
N GLY A 19 -18.32 2.10 0.37
CA GLY A 19 -17.59 2.20 -0.89
C GLY A 19 -17.50 0.89 -1.66
N ILE A 20 -16.58 0.86 -2.62
CA ILE A 20 -16.36 -0.31 -3.50
C ILE A 20 -15.53 -1.43 -2.85
N GLY A 21 -14.98 -1.24 -1.64
CA GLY A 21 -14.15 -2.24 -0.97
C GLY A 21 -14.74 -3.64 -0.93
N PRO A 22 -15.95 -3.83 -0.36
CA PRO A 22 -16.63 -5.14 -0.34
C PRO A 22 -16.82 -5.74 -1.74
N GLU A 23 -17.23 -4.93 -2.73
CA GLU A 23 -17.49 -5.37 -4.10
C GLU A 23 -16.21 -5.88 -4.79
N ILE A 24 -15.11 -5.12 -4.74
CA ILE A 24 -13.85 -5.52 -5.40
C ILE A 24 -13.24 -6.76 -4.76
N ILE A 25 -13.39 -6.94 -3.43
CA ILE A 25 -12.95 -8.13 -2.73
C ILE A 25 -13.70 -9.37 -3.25
N LEU A 26 -15.03 -9.32 -3.28
CA LEU A 26 -15.83 -10.45 -3.76
C LEU A 26 -15.56 -10.77 -5.24
N LYS A 27 -15.44 -9.74 -6.08
CA LYS A 27 -15.05 -9.92 -7.49
C LYS A 27 -13.67 -10.53 -7.64
N ALA A 28 -12.70 -10.15 -6.80
CA ALA A 28 -11.36 -10.74 -6.81
C ALA A 28 -11.40 -12.25 -6.49
N PHE A 29 -12.15 -12.64 -5.45
CA PHE A 29 -12.34 -14.05 -5.12
C PHE A 29 -13.04 -14.85 -6.24
N ALA A 30 -14.02 -14.25 -6.89
CA ALA A 30 -14.74 -14.89 -7.99
C ALA A 30 -13.91 -15.02 -9.26
N SER A 31 -13.15 -13.98 -9.64
CA SER A 31 -12.41 -13.93 -10.90
C SER A 31 -11.01 -14.57 -10.84
N SER A 32 -10.40 -14.59 -9.66
CA SER A 32 -9.00 -15.04 -9.48
C SER A 32 -8.81 -15.83 -8.20
N PRO A 33 -9.49 -17.00 -8.05
CA PRO A 33 -9.48 -17.79 -6.81
C PRO A 33 -8.07 -18.27 -6.42
N GLN A 34 -7.17 -18.47 -7.37
CA GLN A 34 -5.78 -18.85 -7.08
C GLN A 34 -5.01 -17.69 -6.43
N THR A 35 -5.15 -16.48 -6.95
CA THR A 35 -4.52 -15.28 -6.36
C THR A 35 -5.08 -15.00 -4.97
N MET A 36 -6.35 -15.24 -4.74
CA MET A 36 -7.03 -15.00 -3.45
C MET A 36 -6.90 -16.15 -2.45
N ARG A 37 -6.30 -17.29 -2.83
CA ARG A 37 -6.09 -18.40 -1.92
C ARG A 37 -5.26 -17.98 -0.71
N GLY A 38 -5.74 -18.31 0.50
CA GLY A 38 -5.08 -17.93 1.76
C GLY A 38 -5.30 -16.48 2.19
N CYS A 39 -6.18 -15.73 1.52
CA CYS A 39 -6.63 -14.43 2.02
C CYS A 39 -7.82 -14.61 2.97
N CYS A 40 -7.80 -13.87 4.10
CA CYS A 40 -8.92 -13.78 5.04
C CYS A 40 -9.38 -12.32 5.13
N VAL A 41 -10.68 -12.09 4.96
CA VAL A 41 -11.28 -10.76 5.05
C VAL A 41 -11.52 -10.40 6.51
N PHE A 42 -11.00 -9.28 6.96
CA PHE A 42 -11.30 -8.65 8.24
C PHE A 42 -12.31 -7.52 8.00
N GLY A 43 -13.50 -7.65 8.57
CA GLY A 43 -14.57 -6.68 8.33
C GLY A 43 -15.87 -7.07 9.01
N ASN A 44 -16.96 -7.03 8.26
CA ASN A 44 -18.29 -7.36 8.72
C ASN A 44 -18.97 -8.33 7.75
N ALA A 45 -19.40 -9.50 8.23
CA ALA A 45 -19.98 -10.54 7.39
C ALA A 45 -21.32 -10.13 6.77
N GLN A 46 -22.14 -9.31 7.46
CA GLN A 46 -23.41 -8.80 6.94
C GLN A 46 -23.16 -7.85 5.76
N VAL A 47 -22.20 -6.94 5.89
CA VAL A 47 -21.79 -6.02 4.79
C VAL A 47 -21.32 -6.80 3.58
N MET A 48 -20.44 -7.79 3.79
CA MET A 48 -19.96 -8.65 2.71
C MET A 48 -21.10 -9.45 2.06
N SER A 49 -22.07 -9.92 2.86
CA SER A 49 -23.26 -10.61 2.35
C SER A 49 -24.15 -9.69 1.52
N GLN A 50 -24.36 -8.44 1.95
CA GLN A 50 -25.10 -7.45 1.18
C GLN A 50 -24.41 -7.13 -0.14
N ALA A 51 -23.07 -7.06 -0.14
CA ALA A 51 -22.30 -6.77 -1.34
C ALA A 51 -22.38 -7.89 -2.40
N MET A 52 -22.72 -9.11 -2.04
CA MET A 52 -22.99 -10.20 -3.01
C MET A 52 -24.11 -9.83 -4.00
N ALA A 53 -25.08 -9.02 -3.58
CA ALA A 53 -26.19 -8.60 -4.44
C ALA A 53 -25.75 -7.66 -5.59
N TYR A 54 -24.57 -7.04 -5.49
CA TYR A 54 -24.04 -6.13 -6.51
C TYR A 54 -23.20 -6.86 -7.57
N LEU A 55 -22.86 -8.13 -7.34
CA LEU A 55 -22.12 -8.92 -8.29
C LEU A 55 -23.02 -9.41 -9.44
N PRO A 56 -22.46 -9.54 -10.66
CA PRO A 56 -23.11 -10.32 -11.70
C PRO A 56 -23.45 -11.73 -11.18
N LYS A 57 -24.66 -12.22 -11.46
CA LYS A 57 -25.13 -13.54 -10.97
C LYS A 57 -24.14 -14.69 -11.26
N ALA A 58 -23.51 -14.66 -12.44
CA ALA A 58 -22.50 -15.64 -12.81
C ALA A 58 -21.26 -15.60 -11.90
N MET A 59 -20.84 -14.44 -11.42
CA MET A 59 -19.73 -14.30 -10.45
C MET A 59 -20.19 -14.71 -9.04
N ALA A 60 -21.35 -14.24 -8.60
CA ALA A 60 -21.88 -14.55 -7.28
C ALA A 60 -22.02 -16.07 -7.04
N SER A 61 -22.35 -16.84 -8.09
CA SER A 61 -22.48 -18.30 -7.99
C SER A 61 -21.14 -19.05 -7.86
N LEU A 62 -20.01 -18.38 -8.09
CA LEU A 62 -18.66 -18.98 -7.98
C LEU A 62 -18.09 -18.95 -6.57
N ILE A 63 -18.68 -18.18 -5.67
CA ILE A 63 -18.15 -17.95 -4.33
C ILE A 63 -19.20 -18.17 -3.25
N THR A 64 -18.73 -18.58 -2.06
CA THR A 64 -19.54 -18.75 -0.86
C THR A 64 -18.91 -17.98 0.28
N LEU A 65 -19.67 -17.07 0.91
CA LEU A 65 -19.23 -16.38 2.11
C LEU A 65 -19.25 -17.32 3.32
N VAL A 66 -18.18 -17.35 4.07
CA VAL A 66 -18.06 -18.16 5.28
C VAL A 66 -17.58 -17.30 6.45
N PRO A 67 -18.44 -16.97 7.40
CA PRO A 67 -17.99 -16.37 8.65
C PRO A 67 -17.03 -17.32 9.39
N VAL A 68 -15.87 -16.81 9.81
CA VAL A 68 -14.86 -17.57 10.54
C VAL A 68 -14.53 -16.87 11.86
N ALA A 69 -14.17 -17.67 12.87
CA ALA A 69 -13.79 -17.12 14.17
C ALA A 69 -12.36 -16.56 14.20
N ASP A 70 -11.47 -17.14 13.41
CA ASP A 70 -10.06 -16.84 13.41
C ASP A 70 -9.39 -17.16 12.05
N VAL A 71 -8.15 -16.77 11.92
CA VAL A 71 -7.33 -16.98 10.73
C VAL A 71 -7.06 -18.47 10.44
N PRO A 72 -6.73 -19.33 11.41
CA PRO A 72 -6.58 -20.75 11.16
C PRO A 72 -7.82 -21.41 10.56
N SER A 73 -9.00 -21.06 11.02
CA SER A 73 -10.27 -21.55 10.46
C SER A 73 -10.46 -21.12 9.00
N ALA A 74 -9.98 -19.92 8.64
CA ALA A 74 -10.00 -19.43 7.25
C ALA A 74 -9.15 -20.29 6.31
N MET A 75 -7.99 -20.76 6.78
CA MET A 75 -7.05 -21.55 5.99
C MET A 75 -7.54 -22.96 5.66
N ALA A 76 -8.47 -23.49 6.44
CA ALA A 76 -9.06 -24.80 6.22
C ALA A 76 -10.11 -24.82 5.08
N LEU A 77 -10.54 -23.64 4.62
CA LEU A 77 -11.59 -23.54 3.60
C LEU A 77 -11.06 -23.83 2.18
N PRO A 78 -11.84 -24.56 1.36
CA PRO A 78 -11.48 -24.79 -0.04
C PRO A 78 -11.60 -23.52 -0.88
N MET A 79 -10.99 -23.54 -2.07
CA MET A 79 -11.15 -22.46 -3.05
C MET A 79 -12.63 -22.21 -3.36
N GLY A 80 -12.96 -20.95 -3.70
CA GLY A 80 -14.34 -20.53 -3.90
C GLY A 80 -15.04 -20.09 -2.59
N HIS A 81 -14.41 -20.30 -1.44
CA HIS A 81 -14.92 -19.77 -0.17
C HIS A 81 -14.22 -18.45 0.16
N VAL A 82 -15.02 -17.49 0.63
CA VAL A 82 -14.55 -16.17 1.09
C VAL A 82 -14.63 -16.15 2.62
N PRO A 83 -13.52 -16.39 3.32
CA PRO A 83 -13.51 -16.35 4.76
C PRO A 83 -13.63 -14.91 5.26
N VAL A 84 -14.57 -14.65 6.16
CA VAL A 84 -14.82 -13.34 6.77
C VAL A 84 -14.70 -13.42 8.27
N CYS A 85 -13.67 -12.80 8.82
CA CYS A 85 -13.49 -12.57 10.24
C CYS A 85 -14.26 -11.30 10.60
N SER A 86 -15.42 -11.44 11.27
CA SER A 86 -16.21 -10.29 11.71
C SER A 86 -15.56 -9.64 12.91
N VAL A 87 -15.04 -8.43 12.71
CA VAL A 87 -14.30 -7.65 13.72
C VAL A 87 -15.05 -6.37 14.12
N THR A 88 -16.19 -6.13 13.50
CA THR A 88 -17.04 -4.96 13.76
C THR A 88 -18.47 -5.36 13.97
N PRO A 89 -19.25 -4.67 14.84
CA PRO A 89 -20.68 -4.90 14.98
C PRO A 89 -21.45 -4.50 13.73
N ASP A 90 -22.65 -5.07 13.57
CA ASP A 90 -23.58 -4.66 12.55
C ASP A 90 -24.06 -3.24 12.80
N ALA A 91 -24.14 -2.43 11.75
CA ALA A 91 -24.69 -1.08 11.81
C ALA A 91 -25.35 -0.71 10.48
N PRO A 92 -26.41 0.11 10.52
CA PRO A 92 -27.06 0.62 9.30
C PRO A 92 -26.08 1.39 8.44
N MET A 93 -26.15 1.20 7.13
CA MET A 93 -25.26 1.85 6.18
C MET A 93 -25.97 2.20 4.89
N ALA A 94 -25.67 3.39 4.35
CA ALA A 94 -26.10 3.83 3.03
C ALA A 94 -24.87 3.86 2.11
N LEU A 95 -24.97 3.19 0.96
CA LEU A 95 -23.90 3.19 -0.04
C LEU A 95 -23.63 4.60 -0.57
N GLY A 96 -22.36 4.89 -0.84
CA GLY A 96 -21.92 6.17 -1.35
C GLY A 96 -22.03 7.33 -0.35
N VAL A 97 -22.32 7.05 0.93
CA VAL A 97 -22.50 8.07 1.97
C VAL A 97 -21.53 7.86 3.12
N SER A 98 -20.69 8.87 3.38
CA SER A 98 -19.79 8.87 4.53
C SER A 98 -20.58 8.89 5.84
N SER A 99 -20.24 8.00 6.77
CA SER A 99 -20.84 7.92 8.10
C SER A 99 -19.82 7.60 9.18
N ALA A 100 -20.12 7.97 10.43
CA ALA A 100 -19.29 7.61 11.57
C ALA A 100 -19.22 6.08 11.77
N SER A 101 -20.34 5.36 11.57
CA SER A 101 -20.38 3.90 11.66
C SER A 101 -19.50 3.24 10.58
N GLY A 102 -19.59 3.70 9.32
CA GLY A 102 -18.73 3.21 8.23
C GLY A 102 -17.24 3.47 8.50
N GLY A 103 -16.91 4.67 8.97
CA GLY A 103 -15.55 5.00 9.36
C GLY A 103 -15.03 4.14 10.51
N ARG A 104 -15.86 3.85 11.51
CA ARG A 104 -15.50 2.96 12.62
C ARG A 104 -15.25 1.53 12.12
N MET A 105 -16.16 0.98 11.32
CA MET A 105 -15.99 -0.35 10.73
C MET A 105 -14.70 -0.45 9.90
N ALA A 106 -14.40 0.55 9.08
CA ALA A 106 -13.18 0.59 8.29
C ALA A 106 -11.93 0.60 9.18
N ALA A 107 -11.93 1.44 10.23
CA ALA A 107 -10.81 1.53 11.19
C ALA A 107 -10.61 0.21 11.93
N ASP A 108 -11.67 -0.39 12.47
CA ASP A 108 -11.61 -1.63 13.23
C ASP A 108 -11.08 -2.78 12.36
N ALA A 109 -11.47 -2.84 11.08
CA ALA A 109 -10.96 -3.82 10.12
C ALA A 109 -9.44 -3.66 9.87
N VAL A 110 -8.96 -2.42 9.75
CA VAL A 110 -7.53 -2.13 9.60
C VAL A 110 -6.76 -2.47 10.87
N VAL A 111 -7.29 -2.08 12.04
CA VAL A 111 -6.68 -2.37 13.36
C VAL A 111 -6.54 -3.87 13.58
N ALA A 112 -7.62 -4.64 13.35
CA ALA A 112 -7.60 -6.09 13.52
C ALA A 112 -6.61 -6.76 12.54
N SER A 113 -6.57 -6.33 11.28
CA SER A 113 -5.61 -6.83 10.29
C SER A 113 -4.16 -6.55 10.70
N ALA A 114 -3.87 -5.33 11.16
CA ALA A 114 -2.54 -4.94 11.62
C ALA A 114 -2.11 -5.72 12.87
N GLN A 115 -3.02 -5.90 13.83
CA GLN A 115 -2.75 -6.69 15.03
C GLN A 115 -2.45 -8.16 14.70
N ALA A 116 -3.16 -8.74 13.72
CA ALA A 116 -2.86 -10.09 13.25
C ALA A 116 -1.44 -10.18 12.65
N ALA A 117 -1.02 -9.17 11.87
CA ALA A 117 0.33 -9.10 11.31
C ALA A 117 1.41 -8.91 12.39
N LEU A 118 1.19 -7.99 13.34
CA LEU A 118 2.11 -7.73 14.44
C LEU A 118 2.30 -8.94 15.36
N ARG A 119 1.27 -9.81 15.44
CA ARG A 119 1.35 -11.10 16.17
C ARG A 119 1.86 -12.26 15.31
N SER A 120 2.33 -12.00 14.09
CA SER A 120 2.79 -13.01 13.13
C SER A 120 1.74 -14.08 12.80
N GLN A 121 0.46 -13.74 12.86
CA GLN A 121 -0.65 -14.61 12.48
C GLN A 121 -0.94 -14.56 10.96
N VAL A 122 -0.52 -13.48 10.31
CA VAL A 122 -0.61 -13.28 8.85
C VAL A 122 0.72 -12.76 8.32
N ALA A 123 1.02 -13.08 7.06
CA ALA A 123 2.27 -12.69 6.41
C ALA A 123 2.24 -11.24 5.88
N ALA A 124 1.05 -10.74 5.55
CA ALA A 124 0.87 -9.40 4.99
C ALA A 124 -0.52 -8.85 5.29
N VAL A 125 -0.64 -7.54 5.20
CA VAL A 125 -1.91 -6.79 5.28
C VAL A 125 -2.17 -6.13 3.93
N ILE A 126 -3.32 -6.45 3.33
CA ILE A 126 -3.83 -5.77 2.14
C ILE A 126 -5.02 -4.92 2.58
N THR A 127 -5.01 -3.62 2.29
CA THR A 127 -6.10 -2.75 2.72
C THR A 127 -6.96 -2.30 1.55
N ALA A 128 -8.27 -2.63 1.57
CA ALA A 128 -9.22 -2.00 0.67
C ALA A 128 -9.42 -0.52 1.05
N PRO A 129 -9.91 0.32 0.13
CA PRO A 129 -9.99 1.77 0.34
C PRO A 129 -10.87 2.19 1.52
N LEU A 130 -10.41 3.19 2.26
CA LEU A 130 -11.20 3.86 3.30
C LEU A 130 -11.43 5.34 2.96
N HIS A 131 -12.45 5.93 3.58
CA HIS A 131 -12.82 7.33 3.38
C HIS A 131 -12.35 8.20 4.55
N LYS A 132 -11.44 9.16 4.30
CA LYS A 132 -10.84 10.01 5.35
C LYS A 132 -11.87 10.78 6.18
N LYS A 133 -12.92 11.33 5.52
CA LYS A 133 -14.02 12.02 6.21
C LYS A 133 -14.79 11.07 7.13
N ALA A 134 -15.04 9.82 6.71
CA ALA A 134 -15.73 8.83 7.55
C ALA A 134 -14.89 8.47 8.78
N LEU A 135 -13.56 8.33 8.66
CA LEU A 135 -12.65 8.15 9.79
C LEU A 135 -12.73 9.31 10.78
N ALA A 136 -12.68 10.55 10.29
CA ALA A 136 -12.80 11.74 11.14
C ALA A 136 -14.16 11.78 11.85
N MET A 137 -15.27 11.46 11.16
CA MET A 137 -16.61 11.35 11.78
C MET A 137 -16.69 10.26 12.85
N ALA A 138 -15.89 9.19 12.72
CA ALA A 138 -15.79 8.11 13.70
C ALA A 138 -14.88 8.47 14.90
N GLY A 139 -14.29 9.65 14.93
CA GLY A 139 -13.35 10.07 15.98
C GLY A 139 -11.99 9.38 15.91
N VAL A 140 -11.61 8.86 14.74
CA VAL A 140 -10.29 8.27 14.52
C VAL A 140 -9.30 9.39 14.20
N ASN A 141 -8.31 9.59 15.08
CA ASN A 141 -7.33 10.69 15.02
C ASN A 141 -6.18 10.44 14.03
N HIS A 142 -6.44 9.68 12.96
CA HIS A 142 -5.46 9.39 11.92
C HIS A 142 -6.04 9.75 10.55
N PRO A 143 -5.30 10.49 9.69
CA PRO A 143 -5.82 10.95 8.41
C PRO A 143 -5.98 9.84 7.37
N GLY A 144 -5.38 8.65 7.60
CA GLY A 144 -5.46 7.54 6.67
C GLY A 144 -4.83 6.25 7.19
N HIS A 145 -4.68 5.28 6.30
CA HIS A 145 -4.11 3.98 6.61
C HIS A 145 -2.66 4.08 7.12
N THR A 146 -1.83 4.89 6.48
CA THR A 146 -0.40 4.93 6.75
C THR A 146 -0.11 5.36 8.18
N GLU A 147 -0.74 6.45 8.62
CA GLU A 147 -0.55 7.01 9.96
C GLU A 147 -1.16 6.10 11.03
N LEU A 148 -2.32 5.48 10.75
CA LEU A 148 -2.94 4.51 11.66
C LEU A 148 -2.05 3.27 11.83
N LEU A 149 -1.54 2.70 10.73
CA LEU A 149 -0.68 1.52 10.78
C LEU A 149 0.67 1.81 11.42
N GLN A 150 1.25 3.00 11.16
CA GLN A 150 2.49 3.45 11.79
C GLN A 150 2.32 3.59 13.30
N SER A 151 1.23 4.21 13.78
CA SER A 151 0.94 4.33 15.21
C SER A 151 0.82 2.95 15.88
N LEU A 152 0.03 2.03 15.29
CA LEU A 152 -0.13 0.68 15.82
C LEU A 152 1.20 -0.09 15.86
N ALA A 153 2.05 0.07 14.86
CA ALA A 153 3.35 -0.56 14.81
C ALA A 153 4.32 0.04 15.84
N ALA A 154 4.34 1.36 16.01
CA ALA A 154 5.14 2.05 17.00
C ALA A 154 4.74 1.66 18.44
N ASP A 155 3.43 1.62 18.72
CA ASP A 155 2.90 1.16 20.01
C ASP A 155 3.31 -0.30 20.31
N HIS A 156 3.24 -1.19 19.31
CA HIS A 156 3.65 -2.59 19.46
C HIS A 156 5.15 -2.74 19.73
N LEU A 157 5.97 -1.90 19.07
CA LEU A 157 7.43 -1.90 19.23
C LEU A 157 7.89 -1.15 20.49
N GLY A 158 6.98 -0.45 21.17
CA GLY A 158 7.29 0.35 22.36
C GLY A 158 8.17 1.56 22.06
N CYS A 159 8.09 2.14 20.85
CA CYS A 159 8.86 3.31 20.44
C CYS A 159 7.98 4.48 20.02
N PRO A 160 8.47 5.72 20.08
CA PRO A 160 7.77 6.87 19.54
C PRO A 160 7.52 6.74 18.03
N VAL A 161 6.39 7.23 17.53
CA VAL A 161 6.05 7.21 16.09
C VAL A 161 7.14 7.85 15.22
N ALA A 162 7.81 8.89 15.74
CA ALA A 162 8.91 9.57 15.03
C ALA A 162 10.14 8.68 14.80
N GLU A 163 10.33 7.65 15.62
CA GLU A 163 11.44 6.69 15.48
C GLU A 163 11.12 5.53 14.53
N LEU A 164 9.88 5.43 14.05
CA LEU A 164 9.45 4.46 13.05
C LEU A 164 9.05 5.18 11.75
N PRO A 165 10.01 5.74 10.98
CA PRO A 165 9.70 6.45 9.75
C PRO A 165 9.17 5.48 8.70
N VAL A 166 8.05 5.86 8.08
CA VAL A 166 7.45 5.12 6.96
C VAL A 166 7.51 5.94 5.68
N ARG A 167 7.50 5.27 4.54
CA ARG A 167 7.46 5.90 3.21
C ARG A 167 6.44 5.24 2.31
N MET A 168 5.78 6.05 1.52
CA MET A 168 4.89 5.56 0.47
C MET A 168 5.70 5.19 -0.77
N MET A 169 5.50 3.99 -1.26
CA MET A 169 5.96 3.54 -2.57
C MET A 169 4.75 3.24 -3.44
N LEU A 170 4.70 3.85 -4.61
CA LEU A 170 3.76 3.47 -5.66
C LEU A 170 4.51 2.65 -6.70
N SER A 171 3.97 1.49 -7.03
CA SER A 171 4.59 0.55 -7.96
C SER A 171 3.62 0.10 -9.04
N ARG A 172 4.18 -0.20 -10.19
CA ARG A 172 3.57 -0.89 -11.31
C ARG A 172 4.62 -1.71 -12.06
N PRO A 173 4.25 -2.58 -12.99
CA PRO A 173 5.24 -3.29 -13.80
C PRO A 173 6.25 -2.34 -14.45
N GLY A 174 7.53 -2.52 -14.13
CA GLY A 174 8.63 -1.76 -14.69
C GLY A 174 9.01 -0.46 -13.98
N LEU A 175 8.19 0.10 -13.09
CA LEU A 175 8.50 1.34 -12.37
C LEU A 175 8.01 1.29 -10.92
N ARG A 176 8.92 1.60 -9.97
CA ARG A 176 8.61 1.80 -8.55
C ARG A 176 9.12 3.15 -8.12
N VAL A 177 8.28 3.92 -7.45
CA VAL A 177 8.61 5.27 -7.01
C VAL A 177 8.34 5.41 -5.52
N VAL A 178 9.35 5.84 -4.76
CA VAL A 178 9.24 6.19 -3.35
C VAL A 178 9.27 7.70 -3.20
N LEU A 179 8.48 8.25 -2.29
CA LEU A 179 8.29 9.68 -2.14
C LEU A 179 8.95 10.20 -0.86
N VAL A 180 9.69 11.30 -0.96
CA VAL A 180 10.25 12.03 0.20
C VAL A 180 9.11 12.72 0.95
N SER A 181 8.25 13.45 0.24
CA SER A 181 7.06 14.07 0.80
C SER A 181 5.78 13.62 0.08
N ILE A 182 4.67 13.55 0.83
CA ILE A 182 3.37 13.16 0.30
C ILE A 182 2.33 14.26 0.62
N HIS A 183 1.17 14.06 0.86
CA HIS A 183 -0.04 14.83 1.13
C HIS A 183 0.13 16.20 1.87
N VAL A 184 1.06 17.02 1.43
CA VAL A 184 1.31 18.39 1.91
C VAL A 184 1.25 19.38 0.75
N PRO A 185 1.00 20.67 0.98
CA PRO A 185 1.07 21.69 -0.06
C PRO A 185 2.45 21.71 -0.73
N LEU A 186 2.51 21.96 -2.04
CA LEU A 186 3.76 21.94 -2.81
C LEU A 186 4.86 22.81 -2.21
N ARG A 187 4.52 24.00 -1.68
CA ARG A 187 5.47 24.87 -1.00
C ARG A 187 6.11 24.19 0.22
N VAL A 188 5.29 23.49 1.02
CA VAL A 188 5.78 22.72 2.18
C VAL A 188 6.62 21.54 1.73
N SER A 189 6.29 20.90 0.60
CA SER A 189 7.10 19.82 0.04
C SER A 189 8.52 20.27 -0.30
N ILE A 190 8.68 21.49 -0.83
CA ILE A 190 10.00 22.07 -1.13
C ILE A 190 10.81 22.24 0.15
N ASP A 191 10.20 22.79 1.20
CA ASP A 191 10.87 23.00 2.50
C ASP A 191 11.24 21.67 3.19
N GLN A 192 10.57 20.56 2.84
CA GLN A 192 10.87 19.22 3.33
C GLN A 192 12.03 18.54 2.57
N VAL A 193 12.49 19.06 1.44
CA VAL A 193 13.66 18.52 0.73
C VAL A 193 14.94 18.93 1.46
N THR A 194 15.22 18.23 2.54
CA THR A 194 16.43 18.41 3.35
C THR A 194 17.32 17.17 3.23
N HIS A 195 18.62 17.32 3.52
CA HIS A 195 19.56 16.19 3.59
C HIS A 195 18.98 15.03 4.39
N ASP A 196 18.49 15.32 5.59
CA ASP A 196 18.04 14.27 6.53
C ASP A 196 16.77 13.57 6.04
N GLN A 197 15.81 14.29 5.44
CA GLN A 197 14.59 13.66 4.91
C GLN A 197 14.87 12.80 3.68
N VAL A 198 15.76 13.26 2.78
CA VAL A 198 16.17 12.48 1.61
C VAL A 198 16.95 11.24 2.07
N LEU A 199 17.93 11.40 2.96
CA LEU A 199 18.72 10.27 3.49
C LEU A 199 17.83 9.27 4.24
N GLN A 200 16.91 9.74 5.10
CA GLN A 200 15.98 8.87 5.80
C GLN A 200 15.10 8.08 4.81
N THR A 201 14.67 8.71 3.71
CA THR A 201 13.88 8.03 2.67
C THR A 201 14.70 6.93 1.99
N LEU A 202 15.97 7.19 1.69
CA LEU A 202 16.89 6.19 1.13
C LEU A 202 17.11 5.02 2.09
N VAL A 203 17.33 5.31 3.38
CA VAL A 203 17.53 4.29 4.43
C VAL A 203 16.28 3.42 4.61
N VAL A 204 15.09 4.02 4.67
CA VAL A 204 13.83 3.26 4.78
C VAL A 204 13.63 2.39 3.53
N THR A 205 13.90 2.94 2.35
CA THR A 205 13.78 2.20 1.08
C THR A 205 14.74 1.01 1.03
N ASP A 206 16.02 1.22 1.35
CA ASP A 206 17.04 0.16 1.34
C ASP A 206 16.67 -0.97 2.33
N ARG A 207 16.34 -0.63 3.57
CA ARG A 207 15.99 -1.61 4.61
C ARG A 207 14.75 -2.41 4.23
N ALA A 208 13.68 -1.74 3.81
CA ALA A 208 12.45 -2.41 3.40
C ALA A 208 12.67 -3.30 2.18
N TRP A 209 13.48 -2.84 1.21
CA TRP A 209 13.81 -3.63 0.04
C TRP A 209 14.61 -4.88 0.38
N VAL A 210 15.66 -4.76 1.21
CA VAL A 210 16.44 -5.92 1.68
C VAL A 210 15.55 -6.92 2.39
N GLN A 211 14.65 -6.45 3.23
CA GLN A 211 13.70 -7.31 3.95
C GLN A 211 12.78 -8.07 2.98
N MET A 212 12.29 -7.41 1.92
CA MET A 212 11.38 -7.99 0.94
C MET A 212 12.06 -8.84 -0.14
N HIS A 213 13.32 -8.54 -0.49
CA HIS A 213 13.98 -9.12 -1.67
C HIS A 213 15.30 -9.84 -1.37
N GLY A 214 15.82 -9.74 -0.14
CA GLY A 214 17.07 -10.39 0.28
C GLY A 214 18.35 -9.75 -0.29
N HIS A 215 18.25 -8.66 -1.04
CA HIS A 215 19.41 -7.92 -1.60
C HIS A 215 19.15 -6.43 -1.59
N ARG A 216 20.19 -5.60 -1.66
CA ARG A 216 20.08 -4.15 -1.74
C ARG A 216 19.53 -3.68 -3.08
N PRO A 217 18.66 -2.63 -3.09
CA PRO A 217 18.15 -2.06 -4.33
C PRO A 217 19.19 -1.18 -5.02
N LYS A 218 19.05 -1.04 -6.34
CA LYS A 218 19.62 0.07 -7.11
C LYS A 218 18.63 1.21 -7.09
N VAL A 219 19.01 2.31 -6.47
CA VAL A 219 18.14 3.47 -6.30
C VAL A 219 18.62 4.62 -7.17
N TRP A 220 17.70 5.18 -7.97
CA TRP A 220 17.92 6.46 -8.60
C TRP A 220 17.18 7.55 -7.87
N VAL A 221 17.77 8.74 -7.74
CA VAL A 221 17.20 9.89 -7.03
C VAL A 221 16.90 11.00 -8.03
N ALA A 222 15.66 11.43 -8.12
CA ALA A 222 15.29 12.59 -8.92
C ALA A 222 15.79 13.89 -8.27
N GLY A 223 16.16 14.88 -9.07
CA GLY A 223 16.29 16.25 -8.58
C GLY A 223 14.94 16.87 -8.26
N LEU A 224 14.95 18.01 -7.62
CA LEU A 224 13.77 18.83 -7.36
C LEU A 224 13.55 19.84 -8.50
N ASN A 225 14.64 20.50 -8.91
CA ASN A 225 14.63 21.60 -9.86
C ASN A 225 14.84 21.12 -11.32
N PRO A 226 14.45 21.93 -12.32
CA PRO A 226 14.76 21.65 -13.72
C PRO A 226 16.23 21.31 -13.93
N HIS A 227 16.52 20.31 -14.78
CA HIS A 227 17.87 19.84 -15.09
C HIS A 227 18.70 19.47 -13.85
N ALA A 228 18.03 19.03 -12.75
CA ALA A 228 18.67 18.75 -11.46
C ALA A 228 19.49 19.94 -10.94
N GLY A 229 18.93 21.16 -11.07
CA GLY A 229 19.49 22.40 -10.56
C GLY A 229 20.60 23.04 -11.42
N GLU A 230 21.16 22.31 -12.39
CA GLU A 230 22.25 22.75 -13.28
C GLU A 230 23.35 23.54 -12.53
N ASP A 231 24.05 22.84 -11.64
CA ASP A 231 25.11 23.39 -10.77
C ASP A 231 24.67 24.60 -9.92
N GLY A 232 23.38 24.69 -9.60
CA GLY A 232 22.79 25.75 -8.78
C GLY A 232 22.18 26.91 -9.55
N LEU A 233 22.12 26.82 -10.89
CA LEU A 233 21.51 27.87 -11.73
C LEU A 233 19.99 27.97 -11.48
N PHE A 234 19.32 26.83 -11.27
CA PHE A 234 17.86 26.76 -11.10
C PHE A 234 17.39 26.46 -9.67
N GLY A 235 18.31 26.40 -8.71
CA GLY A 235 18.04 26.13 -7.31
C GLY A 235 19.23 25.50 -6.62
N GLN A 236 19.21 25.44 -5.30
CA GLN A 236 20.32 24.96 -4.49
C GLN A 236 20.02 23.61 -3.80
N GLU A 237 18.79 23.10 -3.90
CA GLU A 237 18.34 21.92 -3.17
C GLU A 237 19.14 20.66 -3.59
N GLU A 238 19.56 20.57 -4.85
CA GLU A 238 20.39 19.48 -5.33
C GLU A 238 21.76 19.50 -4.66
N THR A 239 22.41 20.66 -4.63
CA THR A 239 23.79 20.81 -4.11
C THR A 239 23.83 20.82 -2.59
N GLN A 240 22.80 21.39 -1.92
CA GLN A 240 22.77 21.54 -0.47
C GLN A 240 22.11 20.36 0.27
N ALA A 241 21.18 19.63 -0.36
CA ALA A 241 20.43 18.57 0.27
C ALA A 241 20.52 17.23 -0.45
N ILE A 242 20.16 17.16 -1.75
CA ILE A 242 19.93 15.87 -2.43
C ILE A 242 21.27 15.16 -2.70
N ALA A 243 22.25 15.83 -3.33
CA ALA A 243 23.54 15.23 -3.63
C ALA A 243 24.32 14.83 -2.36
N PRO A 244 24.37 15.65 -1.28
CA PRO A 244 24.95 15.24 -0.01
C PRO A 244 24.24 14.02 0.61
N ALA A 245 22.91 13.90 0.53
CA ALA A 245 22.18 12.74 1.02
C ALA A 245 22.52 11.47 0.21
N VAL A 246 22.62 11.59 -1.13
CA VAL A 246 23.08 10.50 -2.01
C VAL A 246 24.49 10.06 -1.61
N ALA A 247 25.43 11.00 -1.41
CA ALA A 247 26.79 10.69 -0.97
C ALA A 247 26.81 9.98 0.38
N SER A 248 26.01 10.45 1.35
CA SER A 248 25.87 9.82 2.67
C SER A 248 25.33 8.39 2.56
N ALA A 249 24.31 8.16 1.73
CA ALA A 249 23.77 6.82 1.48
C ALA A 249 24.81 5.88 0.84
N CYS A 250 25.58 6.37 -0.14
CA CYS A 250 26.67 5.61 -0.75
C CYS A 250 27.75 5.25 0.29
N ALA A 251 28.12 6.18 1.19
CA ALA A 251 29.07 5.92 2.27
C ALA A 251 28.56 4.85 3.26
N MET A 252 27.24 4.69 3.39
CA MET A 252 26.58 3.61 4.16
C MET A 252 26.52 2.28 3.37
N GLY A 253 27.10 2.20 2.18
CA GLY A 253 27.15 1.02 1.33
C GLY A 253 25.87 0.76 0.51
N MET A 254 25.01 1.77 0.33
CA MET A 254 23.83 1.67 -0.55
C MET A 254 24.24 1.90 -2.02
N THR A 255 23.50 1.32 -2.95
CA THR A 255 23.71 1.53 -4.39
C THR A 255 22.76 2.63 -4.88
N VAL A 256 23.18 3.87 -4.76
CA VAL A 256 22.39 5.06 -5.08
C VAL A 256 23.08 5.90 -6.14
N LYS A 257 22.32 6.40 -7.11
CA LYS A 257 22.76 7.35 -8.15
C LYS A 257 21.82 8.54 -8.21
N GLY A 258 22.35 9.73 -8.50
CA GLY A 258 21.58 10.98 -8.65
C GLY A 258 22.29 12.17 -8.00
N PRO A 259 21.66 13.36 -8.01
CA PRO A 259 20.33 13.63 -8.57
C PRO A 259 20.29 13.59 -10.10
N PHE A 260 19.19 13.05 -10.65
CA PHE A 260 18.92 13.03 -12.09
C PHE A 260 17.89 14.12 -12.45
N PRO A 261 17.92 14.66 -13.68
CA PRO A 261 16.87 15.57 -14.15
C PRO A 261 15.47 14.95 -14.00
N PRO A 262 14.54 15.62 -13.28
CA PRO A 262 13.25 15.02 -12.90
C PRO A 262 12.31 14.78 -14.08
N ASP A 263 12.47 15.49 -15.18
CA ASP A 263 11.69 15.36 -16.40
C ASP A 263 12.03 14.08 -17.21
N THR A 264 13.25 13.53 -17.03
CA THR A 264 13.73 12.40 -17.83
C THR A 264 13.99 11.13 -17.03
N VAL A 265 14.23 11.22 -15.70
CA VAL A 265 14.65 10.09 -14.88
C VAL A 265 13.67 8.90 -14.94
N PHE A 266 12.36 9.16 -14.95
CA PHE A 266 11.35 8.10 -14.98
C PHE A 266 11.28 7.40 -16.34
N MET A 267 11.41 8.16 -17.43
CA MET A 267 11.53 7.61 -18.78
C MET A 267 12.80 6.76 -18.91
N GLN A 268 13.95 7.28 -18.43
CA GLN A 268 15.21 6.54 -18.44
C GLN A 268 15.10 5.25 -17.62
N ALA A 269 14.49 5.30 -16.43
CA ALA A 269 14.29 4.11 -15.59
C ALA A 269 13.43 3.05 -16.29
N LEU A 270 12.39 3.45 -17.02
CA LEU A 270 11.56 2.54 -17.79
C LEU A 270 12.28 1.91 -18.98
N GLN A 271 13.13 2.68 -19.67
CA GLN A 271 13.87 2.25 -20.88
C GLN A 271 15.14 1.48 -20.55
N SER A 272 15.68 1.65 -19.33
CA SER A 272 16.91 0.98 -18.92
C SER A 272 16.75 -0.52 -18.84
N GLN A 273 17.83 -1.22 -19.22
CA GLN A 273 17.96 -2.68 -19.14
C GLN A 273 18.95 -3.06 -18.01
N ALA A 274 18.88 -4.31 -17.54
CA ALA A 274 19.92 -4.83 -16.66
C ALA A 274 21.31 -4.78 -17.36
N PRO A 275 22.42 -4.45 -16.65
CA PRO A 275 22.47 -4.29 -15.17
C PRO A 275 22.16 -2.89 -14.65
N ASP A 276 21.93 -1.89 -15.50
CA ASP A 276 21.82 -0.47 -15.11
C ASP A 276 20.41 -0.05 -14.66
N LYS A 277 19.40 -0.86 -14.93
CA LYS A 277 18.01 -0.57 -14.54
C LYS A 277 17.91 -0.36 -13.03
N PRO A 278 17.31 0.76 -12.54
CA PRO A 278 17.02 0.93 -11.12
C PRO A 278 15.87 0.03 -10.70
N ASP A 279 15.92 -0.42 -9.45
CA ASP A 279 14.82 -1.11 -8.79
C ASP A 279 13.77 -0.12 -8.30
N VAL A 280 14.23 1.08 -7.88
CA VAL A 280 13.41 2.14 -7.30
C VAL A 280 13.91 3.51 -7.76
N VAL A 281 12.98 4.43 -8.03
CA VAL A 281 13.25 5.87 -8.19
C VAL A 281 12.72 6.60 -6.96
N VAL A 282 13.54 7.44 -6.31
CA VAL A 282 13.11 8.32 -5.22
C VAL A 282 12.75 9.68 -5.81
N ALA A 283 11.51 10.12 -5.58
CA ALA A 283 11.00 11.42 -6.00
C ALA A 283 10.81 12.34 -4.79
N MET A 284 10.99 13.65 -5.01
CA MET A 284 10.99 14.64 -3.93
C MET A 284 9.59 14.95 -3.42
N TYR A 285 8.58 14.92 -4.28
CA TYR A 285 7.21 15.23 -3.90
C TYR A 285 6.18 14.37 -4.68
N HIS A 286 4.96 14.41 -4.19
CA HIS A 286 3.85 13.56 -4.61
C HIS A 286 3.67 13.51 -6.13
N ASP A 287 3.38 14.64 -6.78
CA ASP A 287 3.02 14.64 -8.21
C ASP A 287 4.23 14.35 -9.11
N GLN A 288 5.45 14.73 -8.71
CA GLN A 288 6.66 14.35 -9.42
C GLN A 288 6.78 12.84 -9.61
N GLY A 289 6.48 12.09 -8.54
CA GLY A 289 6.59 10.63 -8.57
C GLY A 289 5.35 9.92 -9.09
N LEU A 290 4.15 10.44 -8.81
CA LEU A 290 2.91 9.73 -9.12
C LEU A 290 2.42 9.96 -10.55
N ILE A 291 2.66 11.12 -11.14
CA ILE A 291 2.27 11.39 -12.54
C ILE A 291 2.86 10.33 -13.49
N PRO A 292 4.19 10.06 -13.49
CA PRO A 292 4.76 9.07 -14.42
C PRO A 292 4.26 7.64 -14.18
N VAL A 293 3.91 7.28 -12.94
CA VAL A 293 3.32 5.98 -12.63
C VAL A 293 1.88 5.90 -13.15
N LYS A 294 1.07 6.93 -12.91
CA LYS A 294 -0.38 6.93 -13.24
C LYS A 294 -0.69 7.16 -14.70
N LEU A 295 0.20 7.81 -15.46
CA LEU A 295 0.04 8.02 -16.91
C LEU A 295 -0.14 6.74 -17.71
N GLN A 296 0.34 5.63 -17.20
CA GLN A 296 0.22 4.32 -17.87
C GLN A 296 -1.04 3.54 -17.46
N GLY A 297 -1.94 4.12 -16.65
CA GLY A 297 -3.19 3.51 -16.17
C GLY A 297 -3.19 3.23 -14.68
N LEU A 298 -4.37 2.90 -14.14
CA LEU A 298 -4.59 2.67 -12.70
C LEU A 298 -4.76 1.19 -12.33
N ALA A 299 -5.05 0.34 -13.30
CA ALA A 299 -5.46 -1.05 -13.07
C ALA A 299 -4.39 -1.90 -12.37
N ASP A 300 -3.12 -1.65 -12.65
CA ASP A 300 -1.97 -2.40 -12.14
C ASP A 300 -1.12 -1.60 -11.12
N GLY A 301 -1.65 -0.46 -10.66
CA GLY A 301 -1.03 0.35 -9.61
C GLY A 301 -1.17 -0.31 -8.23
N VAL A 302 -0.07 -0.39 -7.49
CA VAL A 302 -0.03 -0.88 -6.11
C VAL A 302 0.65 0.15 -5.22
N ASN A 303 -0.04 0.52 -4.15
CA ASN A 303 0.54 1.35 -3.09
C ASN A 303 1.08 0.45 -1.97
N GLN A 304 2.33 0.71 -1.56
CA GLN A 304 2.99 0.02 -0.46
C GLN A 304 3.41 1.02 0.62
N THR A 305 3.38 0.59 1.87
CA THR A 305 3.96 1.36 2.98
C THR A 305 5.26 0.69 3.42
N LEU A 306 6.38 1.32 3.11
CA LEU A 306 7.71 0.87 3.53
C LEU A 306 8.00 1.32 4.96
N GLY A 307 8.80 0.55 5.72
CA GLY A 307 9.21 0.87 7.09
C GLY A 307 8.30 0.30 8.18
N LEU A 308 7.17 -0.29 7.84
CA LEU A 308 6.38 -1.09 8.81
C LEU A 308 7.08 -2.43 9.10
N PRO A 309 6.89 -3.03 10.30
CA PRO A 309 7.45 -4.35 10.64
C PRO A 309 6.74 -5.52 9.93
N PHE A 310 5.81 -5.24 9.04
CA PHE A 310 5.08 -6.21 8.21
C PHE A 310 4.82 -5.63 6.82
N VAL A 311 4.58 -6.51 5.85
CA VAL A 311 4.22 -6.09 4.48
C VAL A 311 2.83 -5.49 4.46
N ARG A 312 2.72 -4.27 3.91
CA ARG A 312 1.43 -3.64 3.66
C ARG A 312 1.32 -3.18 2.21
N THR A 313 0.27 -3.63 1.54
CA THR A 313 -0.10 -3.19 0.19
C THR A 313 -1.54 -2.70 0.12
N SER A 314 -1.88 -1.95 -0.91
CA SER A 314 -3.26 -1.56 -1.21
C SER A 314 -3.41 -1.24 -2.71
N PRO A 315 -4.64 -1.30 -3.24
CA PRO A 315 -4.94 -0.73 -4.54
C PRO A 315 -4.66 0.78 -4.56
N ASP A 316 -4.40 1.33 -5.76
CA ASP A 316 -4.10 2.74 -5.98
C ASP A 316 -5.35 3.54 -6.40
N HIS A 317 -6.49 3.27 -5.78
CA HIS A 317 -7.73 4.02 -5.96
C HIS A 317 -8.45 4.24 -4.63
N GLY A 318 -9.40 5.16 -4.60
CA GLY A 318 -10.22 5.48 -3.43
C GLY A 318 -11.47 4.62 -3.31
N THR A 319 -12.37 5.05 -2.43
CA THR A 319 -13.64 4.37 -2.13
C THR A 319 -14.67 4.42 -3.26
N ALA A 320 -14.50 5.29 -4.24
CA ALA A 320 -15.36 5.44 -5.43
C ALA A 320 -16.86 5.36 -5.09
N PHE A 321 -17.30 6.25 -4.20
CA PHE A 321 -18.67 6.29 -3.68
C PHE A 321 -19.73 6.49 -4.78
N ASP A 322 -19.33 7.12 -5.88
CA ASP A 322 -20.16 7.38 -7.06
C ASP A 322 -20.61 6.10 -7.79
N ILE A 323 -19.83 5.03 -7.71
CA ILE A 323 -20.16 3.73 -8.34
C ILE A 323 -20.42 2.61 -7.34
N ALA A 324 -20.43 2.91 -6.03
CA ALA A 324 -20.65 1.90 -4.99
C ALA A 324 -22.01 1.21 -5.14
N GLY A 325 -22.01 -0.13 -5.12
CA GLY A 325 -23.22 -0.94 -5.26
C GLY A 325 -23.78 -1.06 -6.69
N GLN A 326 -23.07 -0.55 -7.69
CA GLN A 326 -23.51 -0.63 -9.09
C GLN A 326 -22.95 -1.83 -9.86
N GLY A 327 -22.07 -2.63 -9.23
CA GLY A 327 -21.43 -3.76 -9.90
C GLY A 327 -20.40 -3.35 -10.96
N LEU A 328 -19.92 -2.10 -10.93
CA LEU A 328 -19.00 -1.54 -11.93
C LEU A 328 -17.54 -1.55 -11.49
N ALA A 329 -17.27 -1.69 -10.19
CA ALA A 329 -15.90 -1.62 -9.66
C ALA A 329 -15.00 -2.73 -10.21
N ASP A 330 -13.76 -2.37 -10.60
CA ASP A 330 -12.75 -3.29 -11.13
C ASP A 330 -11.84 -3.81 -10.01
N PRO A 331 -11.69 -5.13 -9.81
CA PRO A 331 -10.81 -5.70 -8.81
C PRO A 331 -9.32 -5.74 -9.22
N ALA A 332 -8.94 -5.33 -10.42
CA ALA A 332 -7.59 -5.52 -10.97
C ALA A 332 -6.48 -4.97 -10.05
N SER A 333 -6.59 -3.72 -9.61
CA SER A 333 -5.60 -3.11 -8.70
C SER A 333 -5.53 -3.84 -7.34
N LEU A 334 -6.64 -4.35 -6.80
CA LEU A 334 -6.65 -5.17 -5.59
C LEU A 334 -5.93 -6.51 -5.83
N LEU A 335 -6.16 -7.16 -6.96
CA LEU A 335 -5.46 -8.41 -7.32
C LEU A 335 -3.96 -8.18 -7.46
N CYS A 336 -3.54 -7.07 -8.05
CA CYS A 336 -2.13 -6.67 -8.10
C CYS A 336 -1.56 -6.44 -6.70
N ALA A 337 -2.31 -5.78 -5.81
CA ALA A 337 -1.90 -5.57 -4.42
C ALA A 337 -1.73 -6.89 -3.65
N VAL A 338 -2.64 -7.86 -3.85
CA VAL A 338 -2.53 -9.22 -3.25
C VAL A 338 -1.32 -9.96 -3.81
N ALA A 339 -1.12 -9.94 -5.13
CA ALA A 339 0.03 -10.59 -5.77
C ALA A 339 1.37 -10.02 -5.29
N GLU A 340 1.46 -8.69 -5.17
CA GLU A 340 2.65 -8.01 -4.66
C GLU A 340 2.90 -8.32 -3.17
N ALA A 341 1.85 -8.30 -2.33
CA ALA A 341 1.94 -8.70 -0.93
C ALA A 341 2.50 -10.12 -0.79
N ARG A 342 1.98 -11.06 -1.60
CA ARG A 342 2.43 -12.45 -1.61
C ARG A 342 3.90 -12.55 -2.01
N ARG A 343 4.31 -11.82 -3.06
CA ARG A 343 5.71 -11.80 -3.52
C ARG A 343 6.65 -11.30 -2.42
N CYS A 344 6.30 -10.23 -1.73
CA CYS A 344 7.10 -9.66 -0.64
C CYS A 344 7.12 -10.56 0.60
N ALA A 345 5.99 -11.19 0.95
CA ALA A 345 5.88 -12.04 2.14
C ALA A 345 6.62 -13.37 2.01
N ASN A 346 6.71 -13.95 0.81
CA ASN A 346 7.42 -15.22 0.59
C ASN A 346 8.93 -15.12 0.82
N LEU A 347 9.49 -13.91 0.88
CA LEU A 347 10.90 -13.65 1.18
C LEU A 347 11.14 -13.32 2.67
N ILE A 348 10.06 -13.12 3.43
CA ILE A 348 10.11 -12.72 4.85
C ILE A 348 9.78 -13.91 5.77
N ALA A 349 9.15 -14.98 5.25
CA ALA A 349 8.72 -16.17 6.00
C ALA A 349 9.83 -17.23 6.18
#